data_74c9a5b782d8e7577b2c0adacf3d3e0e
#
_entry.id   74c9a5b782d8e7577b2c0adacf3d3e0e
#
_cell.length_a   1.000
_cell.length_b   1.000
_cell.length_c   1.000
_cell.angle_alpha   90.00
_cell.angle_beta   90.00
_cell.angle_gamma   90.00
#
_symmetry.space_group_name_H-M   'P 1'
#
loop_
_entity.id
_entity.type
_entity.pdbx_description
1 polymer ?
#
loop_
_entity_poly.entity_id
_entity_poly.type
_entity_poly.pdbx_seq_one_letter_code
_entity_poly.pdbx_strand_id
1 'polypeptide(L)'
;MSPAPAHESILVVDDQPLSIKLIQLILEGEGYHVLVAANATEALQAVRDAKPDLILMDIHLPSLDGLALTRLLRSDQESRHIKIVAISAYASAEDEKQIAAAGCAGFISKPIETRTFAASIREHLDK
;
A
#
# COMPACT_ATOMS: atom_id res chain seq x y z
N MET A 1 -12.04 5.29 27.23
CA MET A 1 -11.72 3.92 26.79
C MET A 1 -10.95 3.97 25.49
N SER A 2 -9.80 3.33 25.45
CA SER A 2 -9.01 3.28 24.24
C SER A 2 -9.68 2.38 23.21
N PRO A 3 -9.65 2.76 21.92
CA PRO A 3 -10.14 1.85 20.88
C PRO A 3 -9.30 0.57 20.87
N ALA A 4 -9.90 -0.51 20.44
CA ALA A 4 -9.16 -1.75 20.27
C ALA A 4 -8.04 -1.55 19.23
N PRO A 5 -6.87 -2.19 19.40
CA PRO A 5 -5.83 -2.11 18.38
C PRO A 5 -6.33 -2.68 17.05
N ALA A 6 -5.80 -2.15 15.97
CA ALA A 6 -6.12 -2.64 14.64
C ALA A 6 -5.59 -4.07 14.47
N HIS A 7 -6.29 -4.89 13.69
CA HIS A 7 -5.90 -6.28 13.44
C HIS A 7 -5.62 -6.55 11.97
N GLU A 8 -5.87 -5.57 11.11
CA GLU A 8 -5.70 -5.75 9.67
C GLU A 8 -4.23 -5.93 9.31
N SER A 9 -4.00 -6.64 8.22
CA SER A 9 -2.67 -6.83 7.64
C SER A 9 -2.48 -5.87 6.48
N ILE A 10 -1.34 -5.21 6.44
CA ILE A 10 -1.00 -4.27 5.38
C ILE A 10 0.30 -4.70 4.73
N LEU A 11 0.28 -4.87 3.42
CA LEU A 11 1.47 -5.19 2.64
C LEU A 11 2.05 -3.90 2.09
N VAL A 12 3.31 -3.65 2.40
CA VAL A 12 4.05 -2.50 1.88
C VAL A 12 4.97 -2.96 0.76
N VAL A 13 4.75 -2.48 -0.45
CA VAL A 13 5.58 -2.79 -1.61
C VAL A 13 6.48 -1.59 -1.87
N ASP A 14 7.73 -1.70 -1.48
CA ASP A 14 8.72 -0.63 -1.54
C ASP A 14 10.11 -1.26 -1.41
N ASP A 15 11.12 -0.67 -2.00
CA ASP A 15 12.49 -1.16 -1.89
C ASP A 15 13.42 -0.21 -1.12
N GLN A 16 12.91 0.89 -0.61
CA GLN A 16 13.69 1.87 0.14
C GLN A 16 13.62 1.59 1.63
N PRO A 17 14.73 1.18 2.28
CA PRO A 17 14.70 0.79 3.69
C PRO A 17 14.16 1.85 4.64
N LEU A 18 14.48 3.12 4.40
CA LEU A 18 14.00 4.20 5.27
C LEU A 18 12.50 4.41 5.17
N SER A 19 11.95 4.35 3.97
CA SER A 19 10.50 4.45 3.77
C SER A 19 9.78 3.29 4.44
N ILE A 20 10.29 2.08 4.23
CA ILE A 20 9.72 0.88 4.83
C ILE A 20 9.72 0.99 6.36
N LYS A 21 10.85 1.38 6.94
CA LYS A 21 10.97 1.48 8.39
C LYS A 21 10.01 2.51 8.97
N LEU A 22 9.88 3.66 8.33
CA LEU A 22 8.95 4.70 8.79
C LEU A 22 7.51 4.20 8.76
N ILE A 23 7.10 3.58 7.66
CA ILE A 23 5.75 3.05 7.50
C ILE A 23 5.49 1.97 8.54
N GLN A 24 6.45 1.05 8.74
CA GLN A 24 6.33 -0.01 9.73
C GLN A 24 6.13 0.56 11.14
N LEU A 25 6.96 1.53 11.53
CA LEU A 25 6.86 2.13 12.85
C LEU A 25 5.50 2.76 13.10
N ILE A 26 4.98 3.48 12.12
CA ILE A 26 3.68 4.15 12.26
C ILE A 26 2.56 3.11 12.35
N LEU A 27 2.53 2.16 11.43
CA LEU A 27 1.42 1.20 11.34
C LEU A 27 1.45 0.17 12.45
N GLU A 28 2.62 -0.34 12.80
CA GLU A 28 2.74 -1.28 13.90
C GLU A 28 2.40 -0.62 15.23
N GLY A 29 2.71 0.66 15.36
CA GLY A 29 2.28 1.44 16.53
C GLY A 29 0.77 1.51 16.70
N GLU A 30 0.03 1.39 15.61
CA GLU A 30 -1.44 1.37 15.63
C GLU A 30 -2.02 -0.03 15.77
N GLY A 31 -1.17 -1.06 15.79
CA GLY A 31 -1.60 -2.44 15.93
C GLY A 31 -1.75 -3.22 14.64
N TYR A 32 -1.44 -2.61 13.49
CA TYR A 32 -1.49 -3.31 12.22
C TYR A 32 -0.36 -4.33 12.11
N HIS A 33 -0.65 -5.44 11.42
CA HIS A 33 0.37 -6.40 11.03
C HIS A 33 0.95 -5.96 9.68
N VAL A 34 2.25 -5.69 9.63
CA VAL A 34 2.88 -5.15 8.44
C VAL A 34 3.75 -6.21 7.76
N LEU A 35 3.50 -6.41 6.48
CA LEU A 35 4.28 -7.28 5.61
C LEU A 35 5.03 -6.39 4.61
N VAL A 36 6.19 -6.82 4.17
CA VAL A 36 7.02 -6.04 3.24
C VAL A 36 7.41 -6.87 2.04
N ALA A 37 7.33 -6.28 0.87
CA ALA A 37 7.81 -6.88 -0.37
C ALA A 37 8.65 -5.84 -1.12
N ALA A 38 9.81 -6.23 -1.59
CA ALA A 38 10.74 -5.33 -2.28
C ALA A 38 10.65 -5.44 -3.79
N ASN A 39 9.89 -6.40 -4.31
CA ASN A 39 9.75 -6.62 -5.75
C ASN A 39 8.41 -7.31 -6.04
N ALA A 40 8.11 -7.45 -7.34
CA ALA A 40 6.84 -8.03 -7.77
C ALA A 40 6.68 -9.49 -7.32
N THR A 41 7.74 -10.28 -7.39
CA THR A 41 7.68 -11.69 -6.98
C THR A 41 7.32 -11.82 -5.52
N GLU A 42 7.99 -11.05 -4.66
CA GLU A 42 7.70 -11.05 -3.23
C GLU A 42 6.29 -10.55 -2.94
N ALA A 43 5.83 -9.54 -3.67
CA ALA A 43 4.49 -8.99 -3.49
C ALA A 43 3.42 -10.05 -3.83
N LEU A 44 3.57 -10.73 -4.96
CA LEU A 44 2.63 -11.77 -5.36
C LEU A 44 2.61 -12.93 -4.37
N GLN A 45 3.78 -13.31 -3.87
CA GLN A 45 3.90 -14.36 -2.86
C GLN A 45 3.20 -13.97 -1.57
N ALA A 46 3.42 -12.73 -1.10
CA ALA A 46 2.79 -12.24 0.13
C ALA A 46 1.27 -12.19 0.00
N VAL A 47 0.76 -11.78 -1.16
CA VAL A 47 -0.68 -11.74 -1.41
C VAL A 47 -1.29 -13.14 -1.31
N ARG A 48 -0.62 -14.14 -1.89
CA ARG A 48 -1.10 -15.51 -1.85
C ARG A 48 -1.07 -16.10 -0.45
N ASP A 49 0.02 -15.86 0.27
CA ASP A 49 0.26 -16.52 1.56
C ASP A 49 -0.47 -15.84 2.70
N ALA A 50 -0.51 -14.52 2.71
CA ALA A 50 -1.00 -13.75 3.85
C ALA A 50 -2.33 -13.06 3.60
N LYS A 51 -2.75 -12.89 2.36
CA LYS A 51 -4.02 -12.24 1.98
C LYS A 51 -4.22 -10.92 2.73
N PRO A 52 -3.37 -9.92 2.48
CA PRO A 52 -3.46 -8.65 3.20
C PRO A 52 -4.78 -7.94 2.94
N ASP A 53 -5.16 -7.10 3.88
CA ASP A 53 -6.40 -6.31 3.77
C ASP A 53 -6.20 -5.08 2.89
N LEU A 54 -4.98 -4.58 2.83
CA LEU A 54 -4.63 -3.39 2.06
C LEU A 54 -3.19 -3.49 1.59
N ILE A 55 -2.92 -2.98 0.41
CA ILE A 55 -1.58 -2.92 -0.16
C ILE A 55 -1.19 -1.46 -0.35
N LEU A 56 -0.04 -1.07 0.20
CA LEU A 56 0.60 0.21 -0.08
C LEU A 56 1.61 -0.01 -1.18
N MET A 57 1.39 0.58 -2.33
CA MET A 57 2.18 0.33 -3.53
C MET A 57 2.97 1.57 -3.93
N ASP A 58 4.29 1.52 -3.77
CA ASP A 58 5.13 2.58 -4.32
C ASP A 58 5.22 2.39 -5.84
N ILE A 59 4.73 3.37 -6.58
CA ILE A 59 4.61 3.26 -8.04
C ILE A 59 5.84 3.75 -8.80
N HIS A 60 6.80 4.36 -8.11
CA HIS A 60 7.98 4.95 -8.74
C HIS A 60 9.29 4.25 -8.37
N LEU A 61 9.25 2.92 -8.27
CA LEU A 61 10.46 2.16 -7.98
C LEU A 61 11.21 1.83 -9.29
N PRO A 62 12.56 1.96 -9.30
CA PRO A 62 13.32 1.66 -10.52
C PRO A 62 13.19 0.22 -10.99
N SER A 63 13.01 -0.70 -10.06
CA SER A 63 12.96 -2.14 -10.35
C SER A 63 11.54 -2.70 -10.42
N LEU A 64 10.53 -1.84 -10.22
CA LEU A 64 9.15 -2.31 -10.10
C LEU A 64 8.21 -1.30 -10.74
N ASP A 65 7.45 -1.73 -11.74
CA ASP A 65 6.34 -0.95 -12.27
C ASP A 65 5.11 -1.22 -11.38
N GLY A 66 4.90 -0.32 -10.41
CA GLY A 66 3.80 -0.47 -9.45
C GLY A 66 2.43 -0.45 -10.09
N LEU A 67 2.25 0.32 -11.17
CA LEU A 67 0.97 0.36 -11.87
C LEU A 67 0.70 -0.94 -12.63
N ALA A 68 1.74 -1.53 -13.26
CA ALA A 68 1.59 -2.81 -13.92
C ALA A 68 1.25 -3.91 -12.92
N LEU A 69 1.91 -3.91 -11.76
CA LEU A 69 1.62 -4.87 -10.71
C LEU A 69 0.20 -4.67 -10.16
N THR A 70 -0.24 -3.44 -10.00
CA THR A 70 -1.61 -3.14 -9.59
C THR A 70 -2.63 -3.71 -10.56
N ARG A 71 -2.41 -3.52 -11.87
CA ARG A 71 -3.31 -4.08 -12.89
C ARG A 71 -3.36 -5.59 -12.81
N LEU A 72 -2.21 -6.22 -12.61
CA LEU A 72 -2.13 -7.68 -12.48
C LEU A 72 -2.94 -8.17 -11.28
N LEU A 73 -2.78 -7.52 -10.13
CA LEU A 73 -3.52 -7.88 -8.92
C LEU A 73 -5.02 -7.67 -9.09
N ARG A 74 -5.42 -6.59 -9.78
CA ARG A 74 -6.84 -6.31 -10.01
C ARG A 74 -7.48 -7.28 -11.00
N SER A 75 -6.69 -7.91 -11.87
CA SER A 75 -7.18 -8.87 -12.85
C SER A 75 -7.36 -10.28 -12.29
N ASP A 76 -6.79 -10.56 -11.12
CA ASP A 76 -6.84 -11.88 -10.50
C ASP A 76 -8.03 -11.93 -9.53
N GLN A 77 -8.85 -12.96 -9.64
CA GLN A 77 -10.03 -13.13 -8.78
C GLN A 77 -9.69 -13.20 -7.31
N GLU A 78 -8.52 -13.73 -6.96
CA GLU A 78 -8.12 -13.91 -5.57
C GLU A 78 -7.65 -12.62 -4.92
N SER A 79 -7.17 -11.66 -5.71
CA SER A 79 -6.58 -10.42 -5.18
C SER A 79 -7.34 -9.16 -5.56
N ARG A 80 -8.26 -9.21 -6.52
CA ARG A 80 -8.92 -8.00 -7.02
C ARG A 80 -9.74 -7.25 -5.97
N HIS A 81 -10.13 -7.91 -4.89
CA HIS A 81 -10.89 -7.28 -3.81
C HIS A 81 -10.01 -6.54 -2.80
N ILE A 82 -8.70 -6.75 -2.85
CA ILE A 82 -7.78 -6.10 -1.94
C ILE A 82 -7.62 -4.63 -2.35
N LYS A 83 -7.74 -3.72 -1.40
CA LYS A 83 -7.57 -2.30 -1.67
C LYS A 83 -6.11 -1.98 -1.88
N ILE A 84 -5.80 -1.26 -2.96
CA ILE A 84 -4.43 -0.86 -3.27
C ILE A 84 -4.38 0.65 -3.23
N VAL A 85 -3.52 1.18 -2.37
CA VAL A 85 -3.29 2.61 -2.23
C VAL A 85 -1.88 2.89 -2.75
N ALA A 86 -1.79 3.72 -3.79
CA ALA A 86 -0.50 4.07 -4.37
C ALA A 86 0.24 5.07 -3.48
N ILE A 87 1.56 4.97 -3.46
CA ILE A 87 2.42 5.98 -2.85
C ILE A 87 3.26 6.58 -3.96
N SER A 88 3.30 7.91 -4.04
CA SER A 88 3.97 8.60 -5.13
C SER A 88 4.63 9.89 -4.66
N ALA A 89 5.87 10.11 -5.10
CA ALA A 89 6.58 11.37 -4.83
C ALA A 89 6.11 12.48 -5.75
N TYR A 90 5.55 12.14 -6.90
CA TYR A 90 5.11 13.11 -7.91
C TYR A 90 3.69 12.78 -8.32
N ALA A 91 2.75 13.60 -7.87
CA ALA A 91 1.34 13.38 -8.17
C ALA A 91 0.83 14.51 -9.06
N SER A 92 1.17 14.47 -10.35
CA SER A 92 0.55 15.35 -11.33
C SER A 92 -0.88 14.88 -11.61
N ALA A 93 -1.70 15.73 -12.24
CA ALA A 93 -3.05 15.33 -12.62
C ALA A 93 -3.04 14.10 -13.53
N GLU A 94 -2.04 13.98 -14.40
CA GLU A 94 -1.89 12.83 -15.29
C GLU A 94 -1.54 11.57 -14.50
N ASP A 95 -0.65 11.69 -13.51
CA ASP A 95 -0.30 10.56 -12.64
C ASP A 95 -1.53 10.07 -11.87
N GLU A 96 -2.33 10.99 -11.36
CA GLU A 96 -3.56 10.63 -10.64
C GLU A 96 -4.52 9.85 -11.52
N LYS A 97 -4.66 10.25 -12.78
CA LYS A 97 -5.50 9.54 -13.74
C LYS A 97 -5.00 8.12 -14.00
N GLN A 98 -3.68 7.96 -14.15
CA GLN A 98 -3.09 6.65 -14.39
C GLN A 98 -3.23 5.73 -13.18
N ILE A 99 -3.06 6.28 -11.97
CA ILE A 99 -3.22 5.55 -10.72
C ILE A 99 -4.66 5.04 -10.61
N ALA A 100 -5.64 5.91 -10.84
CA ALA A 100 -7.04 5.52 -10.78
C ALA A 100 -7.38 4.49 -11.86
N ALA A 101 -6.87 4.69 -13.07
CA ALA A 101 -7.12 3.77 -14.20
C ALA A 101 -6.53 2.39 -13.95
N ALA A 102 -5.44 2.29 -13.20
CA ALA A 102 -4.84 1.00 -12.86
C ALA A 102 -5.65 0.24 -11.82
N GLY A 103 -6.56 0.89 -11.12
CA GLY A 103 -7.44 0.27 -10.14
C GLY A 103 -7.08 0.55 -8.69
N CYS A 104 -6.26 1.57 -8.43
CA CYS A 104 -5.95 1.98 -7.06
C CYS A 104 -7.16 2.65 -6.42
N ALA A 105 -7.38 2.36 -5.13
CA ALA A 105 -8.46 2.97 -4.35
C ALA A 105 -8.15 4.41 -3.98
N GLY A 106 -6.88 4.78 -3.99
CA GLY A 106 -6.45 6.14 -3.69
C GLY A 106 -4.94 6.25 -3.78
N PHE A 107 -4.39 7.41 -3.39
CA PHE A 107 -2.95 7.55 -3.34
C PHE A 107 -2.53 8.45 -2.17
N ILE A 108 -1.27 8.31 -1.77
CA ILE A 108 -0.65 9.09 -0.70
C ILE A 108 0.63 9.68 -1.26
N SER A 109 0.81 10.99 -1.09
CA SER A 109 1.99 11.69 -1.57
C SER A 109 3.18 11.46 -0.63
N LYS A 110 4.38 11.37 -1.20
CA LYS A 110 5.61 11.44 -0.43
C LYS A 110 6.04 12.91 -0.34
N PRO A 111 6.69 13.31 0.75
CA PRO A 111 7.07 12.49 1.92
C PRO A 111 5.86 12.13 2.78
N ILE A 112 5.96 10.99 3.45
CA ILE A 112 4.90 10.51 4.35
C ILE A 112 4.75 11.51 5.49
N GLU A 113 3.52 11.96 5.72
CA GLU A 113 3.22 12.83 6.84
C GLU A 113 2.87 11.98 8.06
N THR A 114 3.75 11.98 9.07
CA THR A 114 3.61 11.06 10.20
C THR A 114 2.35 11.27 11.01
N ARG A 115 1.83 12.49 11.05
CA ARG A 115 0.63 12.80 11.85
C ARG A 115 -0.66 12.26 11.27
N THR A 116 -0.74 12.19 9.94
CA THR A 116 -2.00 11.87 9.26
C THR A 116 -1.98 10.53 8.57
N PHE A 117 -0.81 9.89 8.46
CA PHE A 117 -0.66 8.67 7.68
C PHE A 117 -1.56 7.54 8.18
N ALA A 118 -1.52 7.26 9.48
CA ALA A 118 -2.33 6.17 10.04
C ALA A 118 -3.83 6.43 9.85
N ALA A 119 -4.26 7.67 10.00
CA ALA A 119 -5.66 8.04 9.80
C ALA A 119 -6.07 7.85 8.33
N SER A 120 -5.20 8.18 7.38
CA SER A 120 -5.45 7.94 5.96
C SER A 120 -5.62 6.45 5.66
N ILE A 121 -4.76 5.61 6.24
CA ILE A 121 -4.84 4.16 6.05
C ILE A 121 -6.16 3.64 6.61
N ARG A 122 -6.56 4.07 7.82
CA ARG A 122 -7.81 3.66 8.42
C ARG A 122 -9.00 4.06 7.54
N GLU A 123 -8.96 5.25 6.99
CA GLU A 123 -10.00 5.76 6.10
C GLU A 123 -10.15 4.88 4.86
N HIS A 124 -9.03 4.47 4.24
CA HIS A 124 -9.08 3.60 3.08
C HIS A 124 -9.59 2.21 3.42
N LEU A 125 -9.21 1.67 4.59
CA LEU A 125 -9.68 0.36 5.03
C LEU A 125 -11.20 0.34 5.26
N ASP A 126 -11.74 1.46 5.74
CA ASP A 126 -13.16 1.54 6.13
C ASP A 126 -14.11 1.83 4.96
N LYS A 127 -13.59 2.17 3.80
CA LYS A 127 -14.44 2.46 2.64
C LYS A 127 -15.09 1.23 2.02
#